data_e1ec7fd317dcb1ab2c33305a2cb9c52c
#
_entry.id   e1ec7fd317dcb1ab2c33305a2cb9c52c
#
_cell.length_a   1.000
_cell.length_b   1.000
_cell.length_c   1.000
_cell.angle_alpha   90.00
_cell.angle_beta   90.00
_cell.angle_gamma   90.00
#
_symmetry.space_group_name_H-M   'P 1'
#
loop_
_entity.id
_entity.type
_entity.pdbx_description
1 polymer ?
#
loop_
_entity_poly.entity_id
_entity_poly.type
_entity_poly.pdbx_seq_one_letter_code
_entity_poly.pdbx_strand_id
1 'polypeptide(L)'
;MLFRSTAESCTGGLIAGRLVNVSGASEVFREGFVTYSNKAKRKILDVSKGTLKKYGAVSEQTAKEMATGGVFATDADVCIAVTGIAGPSTEGDKPVGLVYIACYMKDKVKVEEYHFKGNRDKIREQAVVKSLDLLRRSILANYRG
;
A
#
# COMPACT_ATOMS: atom_id res chain seq x y z
N MET A 1 14.19 16.00 -5.38
CA MET A 1 12.92 15.48 -5.88
C MET A 1 12.66 14.11 -5.27
N LEU A 2 11.44 13.88 -4.80
CA LEU A 2 11.10 12.63 -4.13
C LEU A 2 10.52 11.62 -5.12
N PHE A 3 11.15 10.45 -5.21
CA PHE A 3 10.62 9.34 -5.99
C PHE A 3 9.62 8.55 -5.16
N ARG A 4 8.47 8.27 -5.77
CA ARG A 4 7.37 7.52 -5.16
C ARG A 4 7.32 6.12 -5.73
N SER A 5 6.95 5.17 -4.90
CA SER A 5 6.62 3.81 -5.33
C SER A 5 5.30 3.38 -4.72
N THR A 6 4.73 2.33 -5.27
CA THR A 6 3.47 1.75 -4.78
C THR A 6 3.65 0.25 -4.57
N ALA A 7 3.02 -0.26 -3.52
CA ALA A 7 3.00 -1.70 -3.23
C ALA A 7 1.54 -2.09 -2.95
N GLU A 8 0.86 -2.57 -3.98
CA GLU A 8 -0.58 -2.76 -3.95
C GLU A 8 -0.97 -4.22 -3.87
N SER A 9 -1.98 -4.52 -3.07
CA SER A 9 -2.64 -5.82 -3.05
C SER A 9 -4.09 -5.65 -3.53
N CYS A 10 -5.02 -5.34 -2.65
CA CYS A 10 -6.45 -5.29 -3.01
C CYS A 10 -6.81 -4.21 -4.05
N THR A 11 -6.01 -3.19 -4.22
CA THR A 11 -6.25 -2.12 -5.20
C THR A 11 -5.78 -2.47 -6.61
N GLY A 12 -4.93 -3.50 -6.73
CA GLY A 12 -4.59 -4.12 -8.03
C GLY A 12 -3.97 -3.19 -9.07
N GLY A 13 -3.25 -2.15 -8.66
CA GLY A 13 -2.60 -1.20 -9.55
C GLY A 13 -3.36 0.12 -9.71
N LEU A 14 -4.50 0.29 -9.06
CA LEU A 14 -5.31 1.51 -9.18
C LEU A 14 -4.60 2.73 -8.59
N ILE A 15 -3.77 2.57 -7.57
CA ILE A 15 -3.02 3.70 -7.00
C ILE A 15 -1.99 4.18 -8.02
N ALA A 16 -1.22 3.27 -8.58
CA ALA A 16 -0.26 3.60 -9.64
C ALA A 16 -0.97 4.25 -10.82
N GLY A 17 -2.12 3.71 -11.22
CA GLY A 17 -2.93 4.27 -12.30
C GLY A 17 -3.36 5.71 -12.05
N ARG A 18 -3.72 6.04 -10.81
CA ARG A 18 -4.10 7.41 -10.44
C ARG A 18 -2.89 8.35 -10.45
N LEU A 19 -1.73 7.88 -10.02
CA LEU A 19 -0.52 8.70 -10.05
C LEU A 19 -0.11 9.06 -11.48
N VAL A 20 -0.20 8.12 -12.41
CA VAL A 20 0.21 8.36 -13.79
C VAL A 20 -0.80 9.19 -14.59
N ASN A 21 -1.97 9.46 -14.04
CA ASN A 21 -2.93 10.38 -14.65
C ASN A 21 -2.42 11.82 -14.71
N VAL A 22 -1.43 12.15 -13.89
CA VAL A 22 -0.88 13.50 -13.82
C VAL A 22 0.27 13.62 -14.82
N SER A 23 0.22 14.63 -15.69
CA SER A 23 1.31 14.90 -16.64
C SER A 23 2.60 15.17 -15.87
N GLY A 24 3.70 14.59 -16.32
CA GLY A 24 5.00 14.69 -15.65
C GLY A 24 5.21 13.65 -14.57
N ALA A 25 4.28 12.74 -14.39
CA ALA A 25 4.37 11.70 -13.35
C ALA A 25 5.64 10.85 -13.48
N SER A 26 6.14 10.64 -14.70
CA SER A 26 7.35 9.84 -14.92
C SER A 26 8.60 10.41 -14.25
N GLU A 27 8.60 11.67 -13.88
CA GLU A 27 9.72 12.30 -13.18
C GLU A 27 9.76 11.92 -11.70
N VAL A 28 8.62 11.49 -11.13
CA VAL A 28 8.49 11.21 -9.71
C VAL A 28 7.98 9.82 -9.39
N PHE A 29 7.49 9.08 -10.40
CA PHE A 29 7.01 7.72 -10.23
C PHE A 29 7.55 6.86 -11.37
N ARG A 30 8.34 5.85 -11.05
CA ARG A 30 8.97 4.98 -12.06
C ARG A 30 8.58 3.53 -11.91
N GLU A 31 8.26 3.10 -10.72
CA GLU A 31 8.06 1.69 -10.44
C GLU A 31 7.05 1.48 -9.33
N GLY A 32 6.16 0.52 -9.54
CA GLY A 32 5.19 0.09 -8.55
C GLY A 32 4.95 -1.40 -8.67
N PHE A 33 4.38 -1.99 -7.64
CA PHE A 33 4.17 -3.43 -7.56
C PHE A 33 2.72 -3.77 -7.29
N VAL A 34 2.24 -4.83 -7.92
CA VAL A 34 0.97 -5.47 -7.58
C VAL A 34 1.33 -6.85 -7.02
N THR A 35 1.34 -6.97 -5.71
CA THR A 35 1.69 -8.21 -5.02
C THR A 35 0.41 -8.82 -4.44
N TYR A 36 -0.36 -9.43 -5.32
CA TYR A 36 -1.73 -9.87 -5.00
C TYR A 36 -1.76 -11.15 -4.17
N SER A 37 -0.68 -11.92 -4.16
CA SER A 37 -0.56 -13.18 -3.41
C SER A 37 0.47 -13.07 -2.29
N ASN A 38 0.41 -13.97 -1.32
CA ASN A 38 1.42 -14.05 -0.28
C ASN A 38 2.81 -14.35 -0.86
N LYS A 39 2.87 -15.21 -1.86
CA LYS A 39 4.14 -15.52 -2.54
C LYS A 39 4.75 -14.27 -3.18
N ALA A 40 3.93 -13.47 -3.86
CA ALA A 40 4.41 -12.23 -4.48
C ALA A 40 4.88 -11.22 -3.42
N LYS A 41 4.15 -11.09 -2.31
CA LYS A 41 4.56 -10.23 -1.20
C LYS A 41 5.93 -10.63 -0.66
N ARG A 42 6.17 -11.92 -0.51
CA ARG A 42 7.47 -12.43 -0.04
C ARG A 42 8.57 -12.25 -1.07
N LYS A 43 8.31 -12.64 -2.30
CA LYS A 43 9.32 -12.68 -3.37
C LYS A 43 9.76 -11.28 -3.80
N ILE A 44 8.81 -10.37 -3.95
CA ILE A 44 9.06 -9.03 -4.52
C ILE A 44 9.36 -8.00 -3.43
N LEU A 45 8.60 -8.03 -2.34
CA LEU A 45 8.67 -7.02 -1.28
C LEU A 45 9.37 -7.51 -0.02
N ASP A 46 9.85 -8.73 -0.03
CA ASP A 46 10.54 -9.33 1.12
C ASP A 46 9.70 -9.37 2.39
N VAL A 47 8.39 -9.50 2.24
CA VAL A 47 7.49 -9.68 3.39
C VAL A 47 7.82 -11.02 4.04
N SER A 48 8.01 -11.04 5.35
CA SER A 48 8.41 -12.22 6.10
C SER A 48 7.35 -13.31 6.06
N LYS A 49 7.78 -14.55 5.82
CA LYS A 49 6.89 -15.72 5.89
C LYS A 49 6.26 -15.84 7.28
N GLY A 50 7.03 -15.52 8.32
CA GLY A 50 6.54 -15.54 9.69
C GLY A 50 5.45 -14.51 9.95
N THR A 51 5.60 -13.31 9.39
CA THR A 51 4.59 -12.25 9.48
C THR A 51 3.28 -12.68 8.82
N LEU A 52 3.37 -13.23 7.61
CA LEU A 52 2.18 -13.71 6.89
C LEU A 52 1.50 -14.86 7.63
N LYS A 53 2.28 -15.76 8.21
CA LYS A 53 1.75 -16.88 8.97
C LYS A 53 1.08 -16.43 10.27
N LYS A 54 1.68 -15.50 11.01
CA LYS A 54 1.20 -15.06 12.31
C LYS A 54 0.06 -14.06 12.21
N TYR A 55 0.16 -13.08 11.32
CA TYR A 55 -0.78 -11.95 11.23
C TYR A 55 -1.65 -11.98 9.98
N GLY A 56 -1.26 -12.73 8.97
CA GLY A 56 -1.98 -12.81 7.70
C GLY A 56 -1.60 -11.68 6.74
N ALA A 57 -2.09 -11.80 5.52
CA ALA A 57 -1.85 -10.80 4.49
C ALA A 57 -2.48 -9.45 4.80
N VAL A 58 -3.65 -9.46 5.45
CA VAL A 58 -4.37 -8.24 5.82
C VAL A 58 -4.08 -7.93 7.29
N SER A 59 -3.03 -7.16 7.51
CA SER A 59 -2.57 -6.81 8.85
C SER A 59 -1.70 -5.56 8.80
N GLU A 60 -1.60 -4.89 9.94
CA GLU A 60 -0.71 -3.75 10.12
C GLU A 60 0.74 -4.15 9.81
N GLN A 61 1.15 -5.31 10.30
CA GLN A 61 2.51 -5.80 10.13
C GLN A 61 2.86 -6.06 8.67
N THR A 62 1.96 -6.70 7.93
CA THR A 62 2.16 -6.96 6.51
C THR A 62 2.20 -5.65 5.70
N ALA A 63 1.31 -4.70 6.00
CA ALA A 63 1.32 -3.40 5.32
C ALA A 63 2.64 -2.67 5.54
N LYS A 64 3.17 -2.68 6.76
CA LYS A 64 4.48 -2.07 7.07
C LYS A 64 5.61 -2.70 6.27
N GLU A 65 5.64 -4.03 6.22
CA GLU A 65 6.70 -4.74 5.50
C GLU A 65 6.58 -4.52 3.99
N MET A 66 5.35 -4.42 3.46
CA MET A 66 5.14 -4.09 2.05
C MET A 66 5.70 -2.71 1.71
N ALA A 67 5.40 -1.70 2.51
CA ALA A 67 5.88 -0.34 2.28
C ALA A 67 7.40 -0.26 2.37
N THR A 68 7.98 -0.89 3.38
CA THR A 68 9.43 -0.95 3.56
C THR A 68 10.10 -1.66 2.39
N GLY A 69 9.56 -2.82 2.00
CA GLY A 69 10.08 -3.59 0.86
C GLY A 69 9.99 -2.83 -0.45
N GLY A 70 8.93 -2.05 -0.64
CA GLY A 70 8.77 -1.23 -1.84
C GLY A 70 9.87 -0.18 -1.99
N VAL A 71 10.25 0.46 -0.90
CA VAL A 71 11.36 1.43 -0.90
C VAL A 71 12.68 0.72 -1.22
N PHE A 72 12.97 -0.38 -0.54
CA PHE A 72 14.24 -1.09 -0.76
C PHE A 72 14.34 -1.71 -2.16
N ALA A 73 13.23 -2.16 -2.73
CA ALA A 73 13.23 -2.76 -4.06
C ALA A 73 13.41 -1.73 -5.18
N THR A 74 13.00 -0.48 -4.96
CA THR A 74 12.97 0.55 -6.01
C THR A 74 13.97 1.68 -5.80
N ASP A 75 14.59 1.76 -4.64
CA ASP A 75 15.38 2.92 -4.21
C ASP A 75 14.54 4.21 -4.20
N ALA A 76 13.22 4.09 -4.08
CA ALA A 76 12.35 5.25 -3.95
C ALA A 76 12.51 5.91 -2.57
N ASP A 77 12.11 7.16 -2.48
CA ASP A 77 12.15 7.91 -1.21
C ASP A 77 10.94 7.59 -0.34
N VAL A 78 9.83 7.24 -0.99
CA VAL A 78 8.57 6.97 -0.30
C VAL A 78 7.83 5.83 -1.02
N CYS A 79 7.19 4.98 -0.23
CA CYS A 79 6.31 3.94 -0.76
C CYS A 79 4.99 3.94 -0.01
N ILE A 80 3.90 3.92 -0.78
CA ILE A 80 2.56 3.72 -0.25
C ILE A 80 2.17 2.26 -0.50
N ALA A 81 1.76 1.57 0.56
CA ALA A 81 1.37 0.17 0.49
C ALA A 81 -0.06 0.00 0.98
N VAL A 82 -0.78 -0.96 0.41
CA VAL A 82 -2.16 -1.23 0.80
C VAL A 82 -2.44 -2.74 0.74
N THR A 83 -3.09 -3.24 1.77
CA THR A 83 -3.58 -4.60 1.83
C THR A 83 -4.94 -4.62 2.52
N GLY A 84 -5.88 -5.40 2.02
CA GLY A 84 -7.23 -5.36 2.54
C GLY A 84 -8.16 -6.40 1.95
N ILE A 85 -9.38 -6.41 2.48
CA ILE A 85 -10.45 -7.33 2.09
C ILE A 85 -11.53 -6.56 1.36
N ALA A 86 -11.53 -6.65 0.04
CA ALA A 86 -12.49 -5.95 -0.79
C ALA A 86 -13.87 -6.63 -0.80
N GLY A 87 -13.90 -7.93 -0.48
CA GLY A 87 -15.13 -8.71 -0.46
C GLY A 87 -15.52 -9.24 -1.83
N PRO A 88 -16.68 -9.90 -1.93
CA PRO A 88 -17.67 -10.13 -0.85
C PRO A 88 -17.26 -11.16 0.19
N SER A 89 -16.25 -12.00 -0.10
CA SER A 89 -15.80 -13.02 0.86
C SER A 89 -14.89 -12.41 1.91
N THR A 90 -15.02 -12.91 3.14
CA THR A 90 -14.12 -12.57 4.23
C THR A 90 -12.83 -13.37 4.14
N GLU A 91 -11.83 -12.99 4.92
CA GLU A 91 -10.58 -13.73 5.03
C GLU A 91 -10.38 -14.13 6.50
N GLY A 92 -10.62 -15.41 6.80
CA GLY A 92 -10.63 -15.90 8.20
C GLY A 92 -11.72 -15.20 8.98
N ASP A 93 -11.39 -14.67 10.15
CA ASP A 93 -12.27 -13.89 11.01
C ASP A 93 -12.22 -12.39 10.70
N LYS A 94 -11.47 -11.98 9.70
CA LYS A 94 -11.35 -10.56 9.35
C LYS A 94 -12.49 -10.14 8.43
N PRO A 95 -13.13 -8.99 8.71
CA PRO A 95 -14.32 -8.58 7.97
C PRO A 95 -14.01 -7.96 6.61
N VAL A 96 -15.00 -8.01 5.73
CA VAL A 96 -14.96 -7.26 4.46
C VAL A 96 -14.86 -5.76 4.78
N GLY A 97 -14.00 -5.06 4.05
CA GLY A 97 -13.78 -3.63 4.24
C GLY A 97 -12.60 -3.28 5.14
N LEU A 98 -12.03 -4.27 5.82
CA LEU A 98 -10.82 -4.05 6.60
C LEU A 98 -9.65 -3.82 5.65
N VAL A 99 -9.01 -2.65 5.77
CA VAL A 99 -7.90 -2.25 4.91
C VAL A 99 -6.84 -1.57 5.76
N TYR A 100 -5.60 -1.97 5.56
CA TYR A 100 -4.42 -1.32 6.15
C TYR A 100 -3.64 -0.61 5.07
N ILE A 101 -3.30 0.64 5.32
CA ILE A 101 -2.53 1.47 4.41
C ILE A 101 -1.28 1.94 5.15
N ALA A 102 -0.11 1.74 4.55
CA ALA A 102 1.16 2.11 5.16
C ALA A 102 1.94 3.01 4.22
N CYS A 103 2.64 3.98 4.79
CA CYS A 103 3.54 4.84 4.04
C CYS A 103 4.91 4.86 4.70
N TYR A 104 5.92 4.43 3.95
CA TYR A 104 7.32 4.48 4.38
C TYR A 104 7.95 5.75 3.82
N MET A 105 8.54 6.54 4.70
CA MET A 105 9.29 7.74 4.30
C MET A 105 10.28 8.11 5.39
N LYS A 106 11.53 8.40 5.00
CA LYS A 106 12.60 8.81 5.93
C LYS A 106 12.77 7.83 7.10
N ASP A 107 12.86 6.56 6.79
CA ASP A 107 13.07 5.47 7.76
C ASP A 107 11.93 5.31 8.79
N LYS A 108 10.77 5.89 8.50
CA LYS A 108 9.58 5.77 9.34
C LYS A 108 8.43 5.19 8.54
N VAL A 109 7.64 4.34 9.18
CA VAL A 109 6.44 3.78 8.58
C VAL A 109 5.24 4.19 9.38
N LYS A 110 4.29 4.85 8.71
CA LYS A 110 3.00 5.18 9.30
C LYS A 110 1.96 4.24 8.73
N VAL A 111 1.10 3.68 9.59
CA VAL A 111 0.02 2.78 9.18
C VAL A 111 -1.31 3.34 9.63
N GLU A 112 -2.31 3.23 8.76
CA GLU A 112 -3.69 3.57 9.08
C GLU A 112 -4.57 2.35 8.82
N GLU A 113 -5.49 2.09 9.74
CA GLU A 113 -6.47 1.02 9.63
C GLU A 113 -7.83 1.61 9.30
N TYR A 114 -8.51 1.01 8.32
CA TYR A 114 -9.83 1.46 7.88
C TYR A 114 -10.82 0.29 7.88
N HIS A 115 -12.08 0.62 8.12
CA HIS A 115 -13.20 -0.30 7.99
C HIS A 115 -14.18 0.32 7.00
N PHE A 116 -13.92 0.10 5.72
CA PHE A 116 -14.73 0.67 4.64
C PHE A 116 -16.02 -0.09 4.45
N LYS A 117 -17.04 0.63 4.00
CA LYS A 117 -18.36 0.07 3.70
C LYS A 117 -18.67 0.17 2.22
N GLY A 118 -19.49 -0.75 1.74
CA GLY A 118 -19.92 -0.80 0.36
C GLY A 118 -19.54 -2.12 -0.30
N ASN A 119 -19.77 -2.19 -1.61
CA ASN A 119 -19.40 -3.35 -2.40
C ASN A 119 -17.89 -3.36 -2.70
N ARG A 120 -17.44 -4.39 -3.39
CA ARG A 120 -16.03 -4.57 -3.74
C ARG A 120 -15.43 -3.35 -4.43
N ASP A 121 -16.12 -2.77 -5.40
CA ASP A 121 -15.62 -1.61 -6.15
C ASP A 121 -15.48 -0.39 -5.26
N LYS A 122 -16.47 -0.15 -4.39
CA LYS A 122 -16.47 1.00 -3.47
C LYS A 122 -15.37 0.89 -2.42
N ILE A 123 -15.14 -0.31 -1.90
CA ILE A 123 -14.08 -0.54 -0.92
C ILE A 123 -12.71 -0.28 -1.55
N ARG A 124 -12.48 -0.81 -2.75
CA ARG A 124 -11.23 -0.58 -3.47
C ARG A 124 -11.02 0.88 -3.80
N GLU A 125 -12.07 1.59 -4.24
CA GLU A 125 -11.98 3.02 -4.53
C GLU A 125 -11.64 3.86 -3.29
N GLN A 126 -12.30 3.57 -2.18
CA GLN A 126 -12.00 4.25 -0.90
C GLN A 126 -10.55 3.99 -0.47
N ALA A 127 -10.07 2.77 -0.66
CA ALA A 127 -8.69 2.42 -0.34
C ALA A 127 -7.71 3.24 -1.19
N VAL A 128 -8.00 3.44 -2.47
CA VAL A 128 -7.17 4.28 -3.35
C VAL A 128 -7.15 5.73 -2.86
N VAL A 129 -8.31 6.30 -2.58
CA VAL A 129 -8.43 7.69 -2.13
C VAL A 129 -7.67 7.91 -0.83
N LYS A 130 -7.84 7.02 0.15
CA LYS A 130 -7.14 7.13 1.44
C LYS A 130 -5.65 6.88 1.32
N SER A 131 -5.24 6.02 0.40
CA SER A 131 -3.81 5.78 0.13
C SER A 131 -3.15 7.03 -0.44
N LEU A 132 -3.78 7.66 -1.42
CA LEU A 132 -3.27 8.90 -2.00
C LEU A 132 -3.23 10.03 -0.97
N ASP A 133 -4.23 10.08 -0.09
CA ASP A 133 -4.27 11.08 0.99
C ASP A 133 -3.12 10.87 2.00
N LEU A 134 -2.86 9.64 2.41
CA LEU A 134 -1.74 9.34 3.32
C LEU A 134 -0.40 9.68 2.65
N LEU A 135 -0.25 9.33 1.37
CA LEU A 135 0.96 9.66 0.62
C LEU A 135 1.18 11.19 0.59
N ARG A 136 0.14 11.93 0.27
CA ARG A 136 0.19 13.39 0.23
C ARG A 136 0.57 13.97 1.60
N ARG A 137 -0.10 13.54 2.66
CA ARG A 137 0.17 14.03 4.02
C ARG A 137 1.59 13.70 4.48
N SER A 138 2.07 12.51 4.14
CA SER A 138 3.42 12.08 4.51
C SER A 138 4.49 12.91 3.80
N ILE A 139 4.30 13.17 2.52
CA ILE A 139 5.23 14.00 1.75
C ILE A 139 5.25 15.42 2.30
N LEU A 140 4.08 16.02 2.52
CA LEU A 140 3.99 17.39 3.03
C LEU A 140 4.61 17.54 4.42
N ALA A 141 4.36 16.57 5.30
CA ALA A 141 4.89 16.61 6.66
C ALA A 141 6.41 16.50 6.71
N ASN A 142 7.01 15.76 5.77
CA ASN A 142 8.46 15.52 5.75
C ASN A 142 9.22 16.47 4.83
N TYR A 143 8.51 17.17 3.97
CA TYR A 143 9.14 18.09 3.01
C TYR A 143 9.43 19.47 3.60
N ARG A 144 8.83 19.79 4.72
CA ARG A 144 9.03 21.06 5.42
C ARG A 144 10.33 21.08 6.22
N GLY A 145 11.19 20.23 5.86
CA GLY A 145 12.56 20.09 6.32
C GLY A 145 13.04 20.63 7.50
#